data_cf3186d7242f4b8502693e2bb893f79a
#
_entry.id   cf3186d7242f4b8502693e2bb893f79a
#
_cell.length_a   1.000
_cell.length_b   1.000
_cell.length_c   1.000
_cell.angle_alpha   90.00
_cell.angle_beta   90.00
_cell.angle_gamma   90.00
#
_symmetry.space_group_name_H-M   'P 1'
#
loop_
_entity.id
_entity.type
_entity.pdbx_description
1 polymer ?
#
loop_
_entity_poly.entity_id
_entity_poly.type
_entity_poly.pdbx_seq_one_letter_code
_entity_poly.pdbx_strand_id
1 'polypeptide(L)'
;LAGIENLLLKWVPQNAEEWPPFPKMAEFESEAESLSAGELLNRSISILNDRRQELAGFSDETWSLECMTPVGPGTYGRFMNIRVFDFWVHQRDMTLPLGIETVDSGPHAEIALDEVHGSLGYIAGKKIGLEDGMSIAFHLSGAIERDLFALVDGRASVVEHVDKPTIEITVDSTSFVMLACGRIDPQVEIDAGRISWSGNDEWGERAAKNLRFTM
;
A
#
# COMPACT_ATOMS: atom_id res chain seq x y z
N LEU A 1 10.46 -3.32 -9.65
CA LEU A 1 9.21 -4.04 -9.97
C LEU A 1 9.47 -5.29 -10.82
N ALA A 2 10.00 -5.15 -12.04
CA ALA A 2 10.21 -6.27 -12.96
C ALA A 2 11.08 -7.39 -12.36
N GLY A 3 12.11 -7.06 -11.56
CA GLY A 3 12.95 -8.03 -10.87
C GLY A 3 12.16 -8.95 -9.94
N ILE A 4 11.23 -8.39 -9.15
CA ILE A 4 10.36 -9.20 -8.28
C ILE A 4 9.46 -10.09 -9.14
N GLU A 5 8.85 -9.58 -10.19
CA GLU A 5 8.01 -10.39 -11.07
C GLU A 5 8.82 -11.50 -11.78
N ASN A 6 10.08 -11.23 -12.13
CA ASN A 6 10.98 -12.25 -12.71
C ASN A 6 11.25 -13.42 -11.74
N LEU A 7 11.51 -13.12 -10.47
CA LEU A 7 11.74 -14.16 -9.46
C LEU A 7 10.47 -14.95 -9.12
N LEU A 8 9.30 -14.34 -9.31
CA LEU A 8 8.01 -14.98 -9.06
C LEU A 8 7.51 -15.84 -10.24
N LEU A 9 8.12 -15.71 -11.43
CA LEU A 9 7.78 -16.55 -12.57
C LEU A 9 7.97 -18.03 -12.21
N LYS A 10 6.91 -18.83 -12.42
CA LYS A 10 6.85 -20.27 -12.12
C LYS A 10 6.97 -20.62 -10.63
N TRP A 11 6.91 -19.60 -9.76
CA TRP A 11 6.83 -19.86 -8.33
C TRP A 11 5.38 -19.95 -7.89
N VAL A 12 5.02 -21.08 -7.31
CA VAL A 12 3.77 -21.34 -6.63
C VAL A 12 4.11 -21.97 -5.28
N PRO A 13 3.62 -21.44 -4.14
CA PRO A 13 3.99 -21.95 -2.83
C PRO A 13 3.58 -23.41 -2.66
N GLN A 14 4.42 -24.20 -2.03
CA GLN A 14 4.20 -25.62 -1.78
C GLN A 14 3.77 -25.90 -0.33
N ASN A 15 3.93 -24.93 0.55
CA ASN A 15 3.53 -25.03 1.97
C ASN A 15 3.43 -23.63 2.60
N ALA A 16 2.77 -23.57 3.77
CA ALA A 16 2.48 -22.33 4.50
C ALA A 16 3.71 -21.56 5.01
N GLU A 17 4.86 -22.23 5.15
CA GLU A 17 6.10 -21.62 5.65
C GLU A 17 7.00 -21.13 4.50
N GLU A 18 6.61 -21.40 3.25
CA GLU A 18 7.42 -21.06 2.10
C GLU A 18 7.39 -19.56 1.84
N TRP A 19 8.58 -18.98 1.71
CA TRP A 19 8.78 -17.60 1.31
C TRP A 19 8.92 -17.47 -0.19
N PRO A 20 8.46 -16.35 -0.78
CA PRO A 20 8.85 -15.99 -2.14
C PRO A 20 10.37 -16.04 -2.30
N PRO A 21 10.89 -16.46 -3.47
CA PRO A 21 12.33 -16.71 -3.67
C PRO A 21 13.16 -15.41 -3.78
N PHE A 22 13.04 -14.50 -2.82
CA PHE A 22 13.72 -13.20 -2.78
C PHE A 22 15.26 -13.28 -2.98
N PRO A 23 15.98 -14.31 -2.52
CA PRO A 23 17.41 -14.42 -2.79
C PRO A 23 17.80 -14.43 -4.28
N LYS A 24 16.86 -14.81 -5.17
CA LYS A 24 17.08 -14.75 -6.62
C LYS A 24 17.04 -13.34 -7.21
N MET A 25 16.72 -12.31 -6.41
CA MET A 25 16.70 -10.94 -6.87
C MET A 25 18.06 -10.49 -7.42
N ALA A 26 19.15 -10.87 -6.74
CA ALA A 26 20.51 -10.52 -7.14
C ALA A 26 20.88 -11.01 -8.55
N GLU A 27 20.29 -12.11 -9.02
CA GLU A 27 20.50 -12.61 -10.37
C GLU A 27 19.96 -11.62 -11.42
N PHE A 28 18.74 -11.11 -11.21
CA PHE A 28 18.16 -10.11 -12.09
C PHE A 28 18.87 -8.75 -12.00
N GLU A 29 19.29 -8.33 -10.83
CA GLU A 29 20.05 -7.09 -10.63
C GLU A 29 21.36 -7.13 -11.43
N SER A 30 22.09 -8.24 -11.35
CA SER A 30 23.32 -8.43 -12.13
C SER A 30 23.06 -8.47 -13.64
N GLU A 31 21.97 -9.10 -14.09
CA GLU A 31 21.54 -9.05 -15.49
C GLU A 31 21.26 -7.61 -15.92
N ALA A 32 20.46 -6.89 -15.12
CA ALA A 32 20.01 -5.52 -15.41
C ALA A 32 21.16 -4.52 -15.54
N GLU A 33 22.20 -4.63 -14.72
CA GLU A 33 23.39 -3.79 -14.79
C GLU A 33 24.15 -3.90 -16.13
N SER A 34 24.02 -5.03 -16.80
CA SER A 34 24.70 -5.30 -18.09
C SER A 34 23.90 -4.79 -19.31
N LEU A 35 22.63 -4.43 -19.13
CA LEU A 35 21.70 -4.06 -20.20
C LEU A 35 21.70 -2.55 -20.45
N SER A 36 21.54 -2.15 -21.72
CA SER A 36 21.15 -0.77 -22.05
C SER A 36 19.73 -0.48 -21.59
N ALA A 37 19.36 0.80 -21.45
CA ALA A 37 18.01 1.21 -21.05
C ALA A 37 16.91 0.61 -21.94
N GLY A 38 17.15 0.53 -23.26
CA GLY A 38 16.19 -0.07 -24.21
C GLY A 38 16.05 -1.58 -24.03
N GLU A 39 17.16 -2.28 -23.81
CA GLU A 39 17.16 -3.73 -23.54
C GLU A 39 16.47 -4.03 -22.21
N LEU A 40 16.76 -3.26 -21.16
CA LEU A 40 16.12 -3.41 -19.85
C LEU A 40 14.61 -3.16 -19.94
N LEU A 41 14.17 -2.16 -20.69
CA LEU A 41 12.76 -1.91 -20.93
C LEU A 41 12.09 -3.11 -21.63
N ASN A 42 12.67 -3.61 -22.71
CA ASN A 42 12.15 -4.77 -23.44
C ASN A 42 12.12 -6.03 -22.56
N ARG A 43 13.15 -6.25 -21.76
CA ARG A 43 13.22 -7.35 -20.80
C ARG A 43 12.12 -7.25 -19.74
N SER A 44 11.90 -6.04 -19.19
CA SER A 44 10.84 -5.76 -18.20
C SER A 44 9.45 -6.01 -18.79
N ILE A 45 9.19 -5.55 -20.01
CA ILE A 45 7.92 -5.81 -20.72
C ILE A 45 7.69 -7.31 -20.91
N SER A 46 8.72 -8.07 -21.33
CA SER A 46 8.60 -9.51 -21.48
C SER A 46 8.23 -10.19 -20.17
N ILE A 47 8.94 -9.88 -19.08
CA ILE A 47 8.65 -10.44 -17.74
C ILE A 47 7.21 -10.17 -17.32
N LEU A 48 6.76 -8.93 -17.46
CA LEU A 48 5.40 -8.56 -17.06
C LEU A 48 4.32 -9.25 -17.91
N ASN A 49 4.59 -9.46 -19.21
CA ASN A 49 3.67 -10.21 -20.07
C ASN A 49 3.62 -11.70 -19.69
N ASP A 50 4.77 -12.33 -19.46
CA ASP A 50 4.85 -13.73 -19.04
C ASP A 50 4.13 -13.93 -17.70
N ARG A 51 4.38 -13.01 -16.76
CA ARG A 51 3.72 -13.02 -15.44
C ARG A 51 2.20 -12.85 -15.54
N ARG A 52 1.74 -11.94 -16.39
CA ARG A 52 0.31 -11.73 -16.66
C ARG A 52 -0.37 -12.98 -17.20
N GLN A 53 0.29 -13.68 -18.13
CA GLN A 53 -0.24 -14.93 -18.71
C GLN A 53 -0.31 -16.02 -17.65
N GLU A 54 0.73 -16.15 -16.83
CA GLU A 54 0.79 -17.12 -15.74
C GLU A 54 -0.35 -16.90 -14.73
N LEU A 55 -0.49 -15.68 -14.21
CA LEU A 55 -1.53 -15.33 -13.22
C LEU A 55 -2.95 -15.53 -13.77
N ALA A 56 -3.16 -15.26 -15.06
CA ALA A 56 -4.46 -15.46 -15.71
C ALA A 56 -4.87 -16.94 -15.82
N GLY A 57 -3.90 -17.86 -15.70
CA GLY A 57 -4.13 -19.30 -15.73
C GLY A 57 -4.35 -19.94 -14.35
N PHE A 58 -4.27 -19.18 -13.27
CA PHE A 58 -4.39 -19.72 -11.92
C PHE A 58 -5.86 -19.98 -11.52
N SER A 59 -6.07 -21.11 -10.85
CA SER A 59 -7.36 -21.44 -10.26
C SER A 59 -7.56 -20.80 -8.89
N ASP A 60 -8.80 -20.81 -8.38
CA ASP A 60 -9.12 -20.32 -7.03
C ASP A 60 -8.33 -21.09 -5.95
N GLU A 61 -8.07 -22.36 -6.16
CA GLU A 61 -7.25 -23.16 -5.26
C GLU A 61 -5.81 -22.64 -5.22
N THR A 62 -5.25 -22.25 -6.37
CA THR A 62 -3.90 -21.67 -6.42
C THR A 62 -3.82 -20.34 -5.65
N TRP A 63 -4.82 -19.48 -5.81
CA TRP A 63 -4.91 -18.21 -5.07
C TRP A 63 -5.03 -18.40 -3.56
N SER A 64 -5.61 -19.54 -3.13
CA SER A 64 -5.85 -19.89 -1.73
C SER A 64 -4.68 -20.61 -1.05
N LEU A 65 -3.60 -20.96 -1.79
CA LEU A 65 -2.43 -21.63 -1.23
C LEU A 65 -1.80 -20.77 -0.13
N GLU A 66 -1.53 -21.38 1.00
CA GLU A 66 -0.88 -20.71 2.12
C GLU A 66 0.62 -20.52 1.86
N CYS A 67 1.15 -19.36 2.25
CA CYS A 67 2.57 -19.03 2.17
C CYS A 67 2.94 -17.92 3.13
N MET A 68 4.23 -17.66 3.28
CA MET A 68 4.72 -16.47 3.95
C MET A 68 4.62 -15.26 3.02
N THR A 69 4.24 -14.13 3.60
CA THR A 69 4.16 -12.83 2.93
C THR A 69 5.01 -11.79 3.69
N PRO A 70 5.35 -10.65 3.09
CA PRO A 70 6.06 -9.57 3.80
C PRO A 70 5.39 -9.08 5.10
N VAL A 71 4.10 -9.36 5.27
CA VAL A 71 3.33 -8.98 6.46
C VAL A 71 2.99 -10.18 7.37
N GLY A 72 3.61 -11.33 7.14
CA GLY A 72 3.42 -12.56 7.91
C GLY A 72 2.70 -13.67 7.12
N PRO A 73 2.24 -14.73 7.79
CA PRO A 73 1.50 -15.82 7.15
C PRO A 73 0.26 -15.31 6.43
N GLY A 74 -0.01 -15.84 5.25
CA GLY A 74 -1.17 -15.48 4.44
C GLY A 74 -1.36 -16.43 3.28
N THR A 75 -2.08 -16.00 2.25
CA THR A 75 -2.28 -16.77 1.02
C THR A 75 -1.48 -16.17 -0.13
N TYR A 76 -1.33 -16.94 -1.20
CA TYR A 76 -0.74 -16.44 -2.43
C TYR A 76 -1.50 -15.23 -2.99
N GLY A 77 -2.85 -15.26 -2.93
CA GLY A 77 -3.70 -14.12 -3.29
C GLY A 77 -3.43 -12.90 -2.41
N ARG A 78 -3.26 -13.10 -1.09
CA ARG A 78 -2.88 -12.01 -0.17
C ARG A 78 -1.52 -11.41 -0.54
N PHE A 79 -0.56 -12.24 -0.90
CA PHE A 79 0.75 -11.77 -1.38
C PHE A 79 0.62 -10.96 -2.67
N MET A 80 -0.23 -11.38 -3.60
CA MET A 80 -0.46 -10.64 -4.84
C MET A 80 -1.16 -9.28 -4.61
N ASN A 81 -2.02 -9.15 -3.60
CA ASN A 81 -2.56 -7.84 -3.21
C ASN A 81 -1.44 -6.87 -2.76
N ILE A 82 -0.46 -7.36 -2.00
CA ILE A 82 0.73 -6.56 -1.65
C ILE A 82 1.49 -6.14 -2.92
N ARG A 83 1.60 -7.04 -3.91
CA ARG A 83 2.25 -6.72 -5.19
C ARG A 83 1.47 -5.66 -5.99
N VAL A 84 0.13 -5.71 -5.99
CA VAL A 84 -0.71 -4.66 -6.61
C VAL A 84 -0.48 -3.33 -5.93
N PHE A 85 -0.44 -3.29 -4.60
CA PHE A 85 -0.10 -2.09 -3.83
C PHE A 85 1.29 -1.54 -4.21
N ASP A 86 2.32 -2.38 -4.26
CA ASP A 86 3.66 -2.00 -4.69
C ASP A 86 3.65 -1.37 -6.10
N PHE A 87 2.94 -2.00 -7.05
CA PHE A 87 2.82 -1.46 -8.40
C PHE A 87 2.10 -0.11 -8.41
N TRP A 88 1.04 0.03 -7.62
CA TRP A 88 0.28 1.27 -7.50
C TRP A 88 1.15 2.42 -6.99
N VAL A 89 1.93 2.19 -5.94
CA VAL A 89 2.82 3.20 -5.35
C VAL A 89 3.97 3.54 -6.31
N HIS A 90 4.68 2.54 -6.80
CA HIS A 90 5.85 2.76 -7.65
C HIS A 90 5.51 3.27 -9.06
N GLN A 91 4.30 3.03 -9.55
CA GLN A 91 3.82 3.70 -10.75
C GLN A 91 3.84 5.22 -10.53
N ARG A 92 3.36 5.68 -9.39
CA ARG A 92 3.33 7.10 -9.02
C ARG A 92 4.71 7.66 -8.75
N ASP A 93 5.61 6.88 -8.16
CA ASP A 93 7.03 7.27 -8.03
C ASP A 93 7.66 7.62 -9.39
N MET A 94 7.24 6.93 -10.46
CA MET A 94 7.73 7.16 -11.82
C MET A 94 6.97 8.28 -12.57
N THR A 95 5.67 8.38 -12.36
CA THR A 95 4.80 9.25 -13.19
C THR A 95 4.65 10.66 -12.62
N LEU A 96 4.55 10.82 -11.30
CA LEU A 96 4.38 12.13 -10.66
C LEU A 96 5.50 13.13 -11.01
N PRO A 97 6.79 12.76 -10.97
CA PRO A 97 7.86 13.68 -11.35
C PRO A 97 7.81 14.13 -12.83
N LEU A 98 7.12 13.35 -13.66
CA LEU A 98 6.95 13.63 -15.09
C LEU A 98 5.64 14.36 -15.42
N GLY A 99 4.79 14.61 -14.43
CA GLY A 99 3.46 15.19 -14.63
C GLY A 99 2.50 14.29 -15.42
N ILE A 100 2.72 12.98 -15.38
CA ILE A 100 1.86 11.99 -16.06
C ILE A 100 0.74 11.58 -15.08
N GLU A 101 -0.50 11.76 -15.53
CA GLU A 101 -1.68 11.36 -14.77
C GLU A 101 -1.78 9.84 -14.64
N THR A 102 -2.28 9.38 -13.51
CA THR A 102 -2.54 7.97 -13.21
C THR A 102 -4.03 7.71 -13.04
N VAL A 103 -4.44 6.45 -13.18
CA VAL A 103 -5.80 6.04 -12.83
C VAL A 103 -5.86 5.76 -11.33
N ASP A 104 -6.66 6.56 -10.62
CA ASP A 104 -6.73 6.54 -9.16
C ASP A 104 -7.99 5.84 -8.61
N SER A 105 -8.74 5.17 -9.48
CA SER A 105 -9.97 4.42 -9.16
C SER A 105 -9.93 3.00 -9.69
N GLY A 106 -10.88 2.17 -9.24
CA GLY A 106 -11.02 0.77 -9.65
C GLY A 106 -10.24 -0.21 -8.77
N PRO A 107 -10.27 -1.52 -9.09
CA PRO A 107 -9.83 -2.59 -8.18
C PRO A 107 -8.40 -2.44 -7.67
N HIS A 108 -7.47 -1.94 -8.48
CA HIS A 108 -6.08 -1.76 -8.07
C HIS A 108 -5.91 -0.63 -7.04
N ALA A 109 -6.71 0.43 -7.14
CA ALA A 109 -6.70 1.53 -6.18
C ALA A 109 -7.40 1.13 -4.87
N GLU A 110 -8.48 0.36 -4.95
CA GLU A 110 -9.15 -0.25 -3.78
C GLU A 110 -8.19 -1.15 -3.01
N ILE A 111 -7.45 -2.03 -3.69
CA ILE A 111 -6.45 -2.90 -3.06
C ILE A 111 -5.34 -2.06 -2.40
N ALA A 112 -4.88 -0.99 -3.05
CA ALA A 112 -3.87 -0.11 -2.47
C ALA A 112 -4.37 0.59 -1.21
N LEU A 113 -5.61 1.05 -1.21
CA LEU A 113 -6.26 1.62 -0.03
C LEU A 113 -6.43 0.60 1.09
N ASP A 114 -6.82 -0.64 0.77
CA ASP A 114 -7.00 -1.72 1.74
C ASP A 114 -5.69 -2.09 2.46
N GLU A 115 -4.53 -1.99 1.79
CA GLU A 115 -3.23 -2.19 2.43
C GLU A 115 -2.95 -1.13 3.52
N VAL A 116 -3.26 0.13 3.23
CA VAL A 116 -3.12 1.22 4.22
C VAL A 116 -4.16 1.06 5.33
N HIS A 117 -5.41 0.74 4.98
CA HIS A 117 -6.49 0.50 5.95
C HIS A 117 -6.13 -0.61 6.93
N GLY A 118 -5.62 -1.75 6.44
CA GLY A 118 -5.16 -2.85 7.29
C GLY A 118 -4.04 -2.47 8.27
N SER A 119 -3.29 -1.40 7.95
CA SER A 119 -2.20 -0.88 8.77
C SER A 119 -2.63 0.27 9.71
N LEU A 120 -3.91 0.67 9.67
CA LEU A 120 -4.39 1.87 10.38
C LEU A 120 -4.22 1.78 11.90
N GLY A 121 -4.37 0.58 12.50
CA GLY A 121 -4.07 0.38 13.92
C GLY A 121 -2.62 0.69 14.27
N TYR A 122 -1.67 0.29 13.42
CA TYR A 122 -0.25 0.64 13.58
C TYR A 122 -0.02 2.14 13.41
N ILE A 123 -0.63 2.76 12.41
CA ILE A 123 -0.55 4.21 12.16
C ILE A 123 -1.08 4.97 13.40
N ALA A 124 -2.28 4.65 13.86
CA ALA A 124 -2.91 5.31 14.99
C ALA A 124 -2.10 5.15 16.29
N GLY A 125 -1.67 3.93 16.60
CA GLY A 125 -1.00 3.63 17.88
C GLY A 125 0.49 3.93 17.91
N LYS A 126 1.22 3.79 16.78
CA LYS A 126 2.69 3.91 16.78
C LYS A 126 3.20 5.15 16.08
N LYS A 127 2.55 5.60 15.01
CA LYS A 127 3.00 6.76 14.25
C LYS A 127 2.38 8.05 14.79
N ILE A 128 1.07 8.10 14.92
CA ILE A 128 0.34 9.21 15.54
C ILE A 128 0.55 9.18 17.05
N GLY A 129 0.51 7.99 17.66
CA GLY A 129 0.71 7.76 19.08
C GLY A 129 -0.52 8.14 19.90
N LEU A 130 -1.73 7.83 19.40
CA LEU A 130 -2.96 8.05 20.13
C LEU A 130 -2.95 7.35 21.48
N GLU A 131 -3.48 8.00 22.49
CA GLU A 131 -3.58 7.49 23.86
C GLU A 131 -4.81 6.58 24.01
N ASP A 132 -4.81 5.83 25.13
CA ASP A 132 -5.93 4.95 25.45
C ASP A 132 -7.25 5.71 25.57
N GLY A 133 -8.31 5.16 24.98
CA GLY A 133 -9.62 5.80 24.86
C GLY A 133 -9.76 6.77 23.69
N MET A 134 -8.68 7.13 22.98
CA MET A 134 -8.75 7.99 21.81
C MET A 134 -9.13 7.21 20.55
N SER A 135 -9.79 7.91 19.63
CA SER A 135 -10.20 7.38 18.34
C SER A 135 -9.99 8.39 17.23
N ILE A 136 -9.87 7.88 16.01
CA ILE A 136 -9.71 8.68 14.80
C ILE A 136 -10.60 8.17 13.69
N ALA A 137 -11.22 9.09 12.95
CA ALA A 137 -11.89 8.82 11.69
C ALA A 137 -11.11 9.48 10.54
N PHE A 138 -11.02 8.80 9.41
CA PHE A 138 -10.58 9.35 8.14
C PHE A 138 -11.75 9.34 7.17
N HIS A 139 -12.17 10.52 6.73
CA HIS A 139 -13.18 10.71 5.71
C HIS A 139 -12.51 10.92 4.37
N LEU A 140 -12.47 9.87 3.58
CA LEU A 140 -11.81 9.87 2.28
C LEU A 140 -12.76 10.35 1.20
N SER A 141 -12.27 11.20 0.32
CA SER A 141 -12.99 11.73 -0.84
C SER A 141 -12.22 11.48 -2.15
N GLY A 142 -12.72 11.98 -3.26
CA GLY A 142 -12.05 11.89 -4.56
C GLY A 142 -12.34 10.58 -5.29
N ALA A 143 -11.29 9.87 -5.71
CA ALA A 143 -11.42 8.68 -6.56
C ALA A 143 -12.10 7.49 -5.84
N ILE A 144 -11.93 7.40 -4.54
CA ILE A 144 -12.61 6.43 -3.66
C ILE A 144 -13.15 7.19 -2.46
N GLU A 145 -14.47 7.10 -2.25
CA GLU A 145 -15.12 7.64 -1.06
C GLU A 145 -15.28 6.54 -0.02
N ARG A 146 -14.70 6.75 1.17
CA ARG A 146 -14.74 5.75 2.25
C ARG A 146 -14.44 6.39 3.60
N ASP A 147 -15.13 5.94 4.64
CA ASP A 147 -14.80 6.25 6.03
C ASP A 147 -13.97 5.12 6.64
N LEU A 148 -12.89 5.47 7.33
CA LEU A 148 -12.02 4.51 8.01
C LEU A 148 -11.88 4.93 9.48
N PHE A 149 -11.90 3.96 10.39
CA PHE A 149 -11.88 4.24 11.83
C PHE A 149 -10.82 3.41 12.55
N ALA A 150 -10.20 4.03 13.55
CA ALA A 150 -9.36 3.32 14.51
C ALA A 150 -9.65 3.81 15.93
N LEU A 151 -9.55 2.89 16.88
CA LEU A 151 -9.74 3.12 18.31
C LEU A 151 -8.57 2.53 19.09
N VAL A 152 -8.17 3.21 20.16
CA VAL A 152 -7.21 2.68 21.14
C VAL A 152 -8.00 2.21 22.37
N ASP A 153 -8.04 0.91 22.57
CA ASP A 153 -8.58 0.24 23.75
C ASP A 153 -7.51 -0.76 24.23
N GLY A 154 -6.64 -0.31 25.11
CA GLY A 154 -5.39 -0.99 25.46
C GLY A 154 -4.41 -1.15 24.29
N ARG A 155 -4.93 -1.38 23.08
CA ARG A 155 -4.18 -1.44 21.83
C ARG A 155 -4.96 -0.77 20.69
N ALA A 156 -4.25 -0.01 19.85
CA ALA A 156 -4.85 0.58 18.68
C ALA A 156 -5.24 -0.51 17.65
N SER A 157 -6.47 -0.44 17.17
CA SER A 157 -7.04 -1.37 16.18
C SER A 157 -7.97 -0.66 15.23
N VAL A 158 -8.14 -1.24 14.03
CA VAL A 158 -9.19 -0.86 13.10
C VAL A 158 -10.54 -1.28 13.67
N VAL A 159 -11.55 -0.42 13.56
CA VAL A 159 -12.94 -0.68 13.96
C VAL A 159 -13.88 -0.29 12.82
N GLU A 160 -15.09 -0.84 12.82
CA GLU A 160 -16.06 -0.54 11.76
C GLU A 160 -16.62 0.88 11.85
N HIS A 161 -16.81 1.39 13.07
CA HIS A 161 -17.40 2.71 13.31
C HIS A 161 -17.05 3.26 14.69
N VAL A 162 -17.03 4.59 14.79
CA VAL A 162 -16.96 5.35 16.06
C VAL A 162 -17.94 6.52 15.97
N ASP A 163 -18.92 6.59 16.87
CA ASP A 163 -19.97 7.63 16.84
C ASP A 163 -19.43 9.06 17.02
N LYS A 164 -18.42 9.22 17.86
CA LYS A 164 -17.82 10.52 18.19
C LYS A 164 -16.30 10.37 18.26
N PRO A 165 -15.60 10.39 17.12
CA PRO A 165 -14.16 10.30 17.10
C PRO A 165 -13.51 11.45 17.87
N THR A 166 -12.38 11.19 18.51
CA THR A 166 -11.56 12.24 19.14
C THR A 166 -11.01 13.20 18.09
N ILE A 167 -10.73 12.66 16.90
CA ILE A 167 -10.17 13.37 15.75
C ILE A 167 -10.89 12.87 14.49
N GLU A 168 -11.19 13.80 13.59
CA GLU A 168 -11.65 13.49 12.24
C GLU A 168 -10.68 14.11 11.23
N ILE A 169 -10.19 13.35 10.28
CA ILE A 169 -9.33 13.81 9.18
C ILE A 169 -10.10 13.72 7.88
N THR A 170 -10.10 14.78 7.09
CA THR A 170 -10.64 14.78 5.72
C THR A 170 -9.50 14.92 4.74
N VAL A 171 -9.41 14.01 3.79
CA VAL A 171 -8.34 13.95 2.79
C VAL A 171 -8.80 13.20 1.53
N ASP A 172 -8.21 13.50 0.39
CA ASP A 172 -8.38 12.72 -0.85
C ASP A 172 -7.79 11.32 -0.70
N SER A 173 -8.46 10.29 -1.25
CA SER A 173 -8.08 8.88 -1.09
C SER A 173 -6.70 8.58 -1.67
N THR A 174 -6.33 9.18 -2.80
CA THR A 174 -5.00 9.03 -3.40
C THR A 174 -3.94 9.68 -2.51
N SER A 175 -4.20 10.90 -2.05
CA SER A 175 -3.33 11.62 -1.11
C SER A 175 -3.17 10.87 0.20
N PHE A 176 -4.22 10.24 0.72
CA PHE A 176 -4.17 9.39 1.92
C PHE A 176 -3.15 8.25 1.75
N VAL A 177 -3.24 7.49 0.65
CA VAL A 177 -2.29 6.39 0.38
C VAL A 177 -0.87 6.93 0.17
N MET A 178 -0.71 8.04 -0.55
CA MET A 178 0.60 8.66 -0.83
C MET A 178 1.26 9.20 0.44
N LEU A 179 0.51 9.82 1.36
CA LEU A 179 0.97 10.23 2.68
C LEU A 179 1.40 9.02 3.51
N ALA A 180 0.57 7.99 3.57
CA ALA A 180 0.86 6.76 4.29
C ALA A 180 2.13 6.06 3.79
N CYS A 181 2.44 6.19 2.51
CA CYS A 181 3.67 5.68 1.88
C CYS A 181 4.85 6.67 1.96
N GLY A 182 4.66 7.87 2.51
CA GLY A 182 5.69 8.89 2.63
C GLY A 182 6.17 9.46 1.28
N ARG A 183 5.29 9.50 0.27
CA ARG A 183 5.59 9.96 -1.10
C ARG A 183 5.29 11.43 -1.32
N ILE A 184 4.49 12.03 -0.48
CA ILE A 184 4.16 13.46 -0.51
C ILE A 184 4.40 14.07 0.87
N ASP A 185 4.70 15.37 0.89
CA ASP A 185 4.98 16.10 2.13
C ASP A 185 3.66 16.51 2.80
N PRO A 186 3.37 16.03 4.03
CA PRO A 186 2.14 16.38 4.72
C PRO A 186 2.00 17.89 4.98
N GLN A 187 3.10 18.63 5.17
CA GLN A 187 3.01 20.07 5.39
C GLN A 187 2.52 20.80 4.13
N VAL A 188 2.96 20.35 2.95
CA VAL A 188 2.47 20.90 1.67
C VAL A 188 0.98 20.64 1.49
N GLU A 189 0.50 19.46 1.89
CA GLU A 189 -0.92 19.11 1.82
C GLU A 189 -1.77 19.92 2.81
N ILE A 190 -1.26 20.17 4.02
CA ILE A 190 -1.90 21.01 5.04
C ILE A 190 -1.98 22.46 4.57
N ASP A 191 -0.88 23.04 4.13
CA ASP A 191 -0.80 24.45 3.71
C ASP A 191 -1.69 24.72 2.49
N ALA A 192 -1.89 23.72 1.65
CA ALA A 192 -2.79 23.79 0.49
C ALA A 192 -4.26 23.47 0.82
N GLY A 193 -4.57 23.13 2.07
CA GLY A 193 -5.93 22.76 2.48
C GLY A 193 -6.47 21.45 1.91
N ARG A 194 -5.58 20.56 1.42
CA ARG A 194 -5.94 19.24 0.88
C ARG A 194 -6.06 18.17 1.93
N ILE A 195 -5.55 18.40 3.13
CA ILE A 195 -5.82 17.65 4.34
C ILE A 195 -6.29 18.62 5.41
N SER A 196 -7.36 18.27 6.10
CA SER A 196 -7.93 19.08 7.18
C SER A 196 -8.40 18.17 8.31
N TRP A 197 -8.65 18.76 9.47
CA TRP A 197 -9.13 18.03 10.63
C TRP A 197 -10.16 18.80 11.44
N SER A 198 -10.91 18.05 12.25
CA SER A 198 -11.80 18.56 13.28
C SER A 198 -11.63 17.73 14.57
N GLY A 199 -12.26 18.20 15.64
CA GLY A 199 -12.12 17.62 16.98
C GLY A 199 -10.95 18.23 17.75
N ASN A 200 -10.06 17.40 18.30
CA ASN A 200 -8.89 17.89 19.03
C ASN A 200 -7.80 18.41 18.05
N ASP A 201 -7.51 19.70 18.13
CA ASP A 201 -6.64 20.40 17.18
C ASP A 201 -5.19 19.91 17.23
N GLU A 202 -4.63 19.73 18.42
CA GLU A 202 -3.25 19.24 18.59
C GLU A 202 -3.07 17.83 18.02
N TRP A 203 -4.01 16.95 18.33
CA TRP A 203 -3.98 15.57 17.82
C TRP A 203 -4.32 15.49 16.33
N GLY A 204 -5.17 16.40 15.82
CA GLY A 204 -5.49 16.49 14.40
C GLY A 204 -4.28 16.88 13.56
N GLU A 205 -3.55 17.93 13.97
CA GLU A 205 -2.30 18.33 13.32
C GLU A 205 -1.26 17.20 13.38
N ARG A 206 -1.12 16.57 14.56
CA ARG A 206 -0.20 15.46 14.75
C ARG A 206 -0.56 14.25 13.86
N ALA A 207 -1.85 13.93 13.72
CA ALA A 207 -2.32 12.86 12.85
C ALA A 207 -2.03 13.16 11.39
N ALA A 208 -2.34 14.37 10.91
CA ALA A 208 -2.06 14.79 9.54
C ALA A 208 -0.56 14.70 9.19
N LYS A 209 0.32 15.08 10.12
CA LYS A 209 1.79 15.04 9.93
C LYS A 209 2.42 13.64 10.04
N ASN A 210 1.75 12.70 10.72
CA ASN A 210 2.31 11.38 11.02
C ASN A 210 1.53 10.22 10.38
N LEU A 211 0.71 10.50 9.39
CA LEU A 211 0.03 9.50 8.59
C LEU A 211 1.08 8.77 7.72
N ARG A 212 1.74 7.77 8.31
CA ARG A 212 2.81 7.03 7.62
C ARG A 212 2.97 5.64 8.20
N PHE A 213 3.05 4.59 7.35
CA PHE A 213 3.32 3.23 7.80
C PHE A 213 4.50 2.57 7.07
N THR A 214 4.80 2.97 5.87
CA THR A 214 5.97 2.50 5.12
C THR A 214 7.04 3.57 4.98
N MET A 215 8.24 3.16 4.60
CA MET A 215 9.39 4.04 4.37
C MET A 215 9.47 4.44 2.91
#